data_babb08f087f0e0c38212421eb603c300
#
_entry.id   babb08f087f0e0c38212421eb603c300
#
_cell.length_a   1.000
_cell.length_b   1.000
_cell.length_c   1.000
_cell.angle_alpha   90.00
_cell.angle_beta   90.00
_cell.angle_gamma   90.00
#
_symmetry.space_group_name_H-M   'P 1'
#
loop_
_entity.id
_entity.type
_entity.pdbx_description
1 polymer ?
#
loop_
_entity_poly.entity_id
_entity_poly.type
_entity_poly.pdbx_seq_one_letter_code
_entity_poly.pdbx_strand_id
1 'polypeptide(L)'
;MKRLVKRVLRLATPFGKQYLPKKMLSLLSEMKNGNDIANVFGRWGIKESVDKEWYGNNVRYDFEDLKLCGFKEYDKYLKQMYGVYMQLPPDNQQVAHVDNVYLR
;
A
#
# COMPACT_ATOMS: atom_id res chain seq x y z
N MET A 1 -32.89 3.73 -13.34
CA MET A 1 -31.53 3.76 -13.94
C MET A 1 -30.47 3.00 -13.14
N LYS A 2 -30.27 3.26 -11.85
CA LYS A 2 -29.23 2.57 -11.05
C LYS A 2 -29.39 1.02 -10.98
N ARG A 3 -30.62 0.49 -11.05
CA ARG A 3 -30.88 -0.97 -11.07
C ARG A 3 -30.57 -1.64 -12.40
N LEU A 4 -30.75 -0.94 -13.50
CA LEU A 4 -30.45 -1.45 -14.84
C LEU A 4 -28.95 -1.54 -15.08
N VAL A 5 -28.21 -0.52 -14.70
CA VAL A 5 -26.72 -0.48 -14.78
C VAL A 5 -26.11 -1.60 -13.94
N LYS A 6 -26.63 -1.87 -12.73
CA LYS A 6 -26.18 -3.02 -11.91
C LYS A 6 -26.49 -4.37 -12.54
N ARG A 7 -27.59 -4.51 -13.28
CA ARG A 7 -27.95 -5.74 -13.99
C ARG A 7 -27.05 -5.97 -15.22
N VAL A 8 -26.79 -4.93 -16.00
CA VAL A 8 -25.87 -4.99 -17.17
C VAL A 8 -24.44 -5.28 -16.70
N LEU A 9 -23.97 -4.65 -15.64
CA LEU A 9 -22.68 -4.95 -15.02
C LEU A 9 -22.60 -6.40 -14.49
N ARG A 10 -23.70 -6.97 -13.95
CA ARG A 10 -23.73 -8.37 -13.52
C ARG A 10 -23.71 -9.37 -14.68
N LEU A 11 -24.26 -9.05 -15.83
CA LEU A 11 -24.22 -9.89 -17.04
C LEU A 11 -22.85 -9.85 -17.72
N ALA A 12 -22.12 -8.73 -17.60
CA ALA A 12 -20.75 -8.60 -18.11
C ALA A 12 -19.67 -9.22 -17.17
N THR A 13 -20.04 -9.63 -15.96
CA THR A 13 -19.10 -10.02 -14.90
C THR A 13 -18.50 -11.43 -14.93
N PRO A 14 -18.99 -12.46 -15.64
CA PRO A 14 -18.23 -13.71 -15.69
C PRO A 14 -16.90 -13.55 -16.45
N PHE A 15 -16.84 -12.69 -17.45
CA PHE A 15 -15.59 -12.39 -18.18
C PHE A 15 -14.72 -11.33 -17.48
N GLY A 16 -15.33 -10.35 -16.80
CA GLY A 16 -14.63 -9.22 -16.19
C GLY A 16 -13.87 -9.57 -14.90
N LYS A 17 -14.32 -10.55 -14.14
CA LYS A 17 -13.70 -10.89 -12.83
C LYS A 17 -12.28 -11.47 -12.94
N GLN A 18 -11.94 -12.11 -14.05
CA GLN A 18 -10.61 -12.66 -14.28
C GLN A 18 -9.74 -11.81 -15.20
N TYR A 19 -10.36 -11.03 -16.07
CA TYR A 19 -9.65 -10.22 -17.06
C TYR A 19 -8.96 -9.00 -16.44
N LEU A 20 -9.65 -8.24 -15.58
CA LEU A 20 -9.09 -7.06 -14.91
C LEU A 20 -7.88 -7.38 -14.04
N PRO A 21 -7.92 -8.38 -13.15
CA PRO A 21 -6.75 -8.75 -12.36
C PRO A 21 -5.56 -9.22 -13.22
N LYS A 22 -5.80 -10.00 -14.26
CA LYS A 22 -4.75 -10.46 -15.19
C LYS A 22 -4.11 -9.30 -15.96
N LYS A 23 -4.92 -8.37 -16.45
CA LYS A 23 -4.44 -7.19 -17.15
C LYS A 23 -3.66 -6.27 -16.22
N MET A 24 -4.13 -6.07 -14.99
CA MET A 24 -3.39 -5.32 -13.97
C MET A 24 -2.04 -5.95 -13.65
N LEU A 25 -1.98 -7.27 -13.45
CA LEU A 25 -0.74 -8.00 -13.23
C LEU A 25 0.22 -7.90 -14.43
N SER A 26 -0.29 -7.96 -15.66
CA SER A 26 0.47 -7.75 -16.88
C SER A 26 1.09 -6.36 -16.92
N LEU A 27 0.29 -5.31 -16.70
CA LEU A 27 0.77 -3.92 -16.65
C LEU A 27 1.81 -3.72 -15.54
N LEU A 28 1.58 -4.26 -14.35
CA LEU A 28 2.53 -4.20 -13.25
C LEU A 28 3.82 -4.96 -13.57
N SER A 29 3.76 -6.04 -14.36
CA SER A 29 4.94 -6.77 -14.81
C SER A 29 5.78 -6.01 -15.85
N GLU A 30 5.13 -5.20 -16.68
CA GLU A 30 5.80 -4.33 -17.65
C GLU A 30 6.51 -3.13 -16.98
N MET A 31 6.03 -2.71 -15.81
CA MET A 31 6.63 -1.61 -15.03
C MET A 31 7.93 -2.01 -14.29
N LYS A 32 8.44 -3.22 -14.46
CA LYS A 32 9.63 -3.74 -13.74
C LYS A 32 10.94 -3.02 -14.02
N ASN A 33 11.02 -2.22 -15.05
CA ASN A 33 12.25 -1.55 -15.49
C ASN A 33 12.40 -0.11 -14.93
N GLY A 34 11.50 0.33 -14.06
CA GLY A 34 11.60 1.62 -13.38
C GLY A 34 12.56 1.58 -12.18
N ASN A 35 13.08 2.75 -11.82
CA ASN A 35 13.88 2.93 -10.61
C ASN A 35 13.02 3.12 -9.37
N ASP A 36 11.71 3.29 -9.53
CA ASP A 36 10.76 3.54 -8.45
C ASP A 36 9.97 2.30 -8.08
N ILE A 37 9.69 2.16 -6.80
CA ILE A 37 8.78 1.18 -6.22
C ILE A 37 7.57 1.94 -5.66
N ALA A 38 6.37 1.48 -5.96
CA ALA A 38 5.15 2.09 -5.46
C ALA A 38 4.17 1.06 -4.90
N ASN A 39 3.50 1.41 -3.82
CA ASN A 39 2.33 0.67 -3.35
C ASN A 39 1.08 1.17 -4.10
N VAL A 40 0.76 0.50 -5.20
CA VAL A 40 -0.35 0.90 -6.10
C VAL A 40 -1.71 0.88 -5.41
N PHE A 41 -1.87 0.05 -4.39
CA PHE A 41 -3.11 -0.09 -3.61
C PHE A 41 -3.07 0.67 -2.29
N GLY A 42 -2.02 1.42 -2.04
CA GLY A 42 -1.86 2.21 -0.84
C GLY A 42 -2.82 3.40 -0.78
N ARG A 43 -3.16 3.79 0.43
CA ARG A 43 -4.08 4.92 0.69
C ARG A 43 -3.52 6.27 0.21
N TRP A 44 -2.20 6.40 0.17
CA TRP A 44 -1.51 7.67 -0.07
C TRP A 44 -1.13 7.90 -1.54
N GLY A 45 -1.45 6.95 -2.42
CA GLY A 45 -1.23 7.07 -3.86
C GLY A 45 0.22 7.34 -4.23
N ILE A 46 0.47 8.38 -5.04
CA ILE A 46 1.81 8.70 -5.55
C ILE A 46 2.84 8.99 -4.44
N LYS A 47 2.41 9.39 -3.25
CA LYS A 47 3.29 9.61 -2.10
C LYS A 47 3.99 8.33 -1.65
N GLU A 48 3.41 7.17 -1.94
CA GLU A 48 4.00 5.86 -1.67
C GLU A 48 4.95 5.37 -2.78
N SER A 49 5.24 6.23 -3.78
CA SER A 49 6.28 5.97 -4.77
C SER A 49 7.62 6.43 -4.25
N VAL A 50 8.57 5.52 -4.16
CA VAL A 50 9.91 5.74 -3.62
C VAL A 50 10.97 5.12 -4.51
N ASP A 51 12.19 5.65 -4.45
CA ASP A 51 13.32 5.09 -5.16
C ASP A 51 13.61 3.66 -4.67
N LYS A 52 13.85 2.77 -5.61
CA LYS A 52 14.17 1.36 -5.36
C LYS A 52 15.42 1.19 -4.48
N GLU A 53 16.35 2.10 -4.55
CA GLU A 53 17.55 2.08 -3.72
C GLU A 53 17.24 2.26 -2.23
N TRP A 54 16.14 2.95 -1.89
CA TRP A 54 15.70 3.12 -0.50
C TRP A 54 15.26 1.80 0.13
N TYR A 55 14.71 0.91 -0.68
CA TYR A 55 14.33 -0.42 -0.21
C TYR A 55 15.57 -1.26 0.13
N GLY A 56 16.60 -1.22 -0.71
CA GLY A 56 17.81 -2.01 -0.56
C GLY A 56 17.58 -3.51 -0.75
N ASN A 57 18.56 -4.30 -0.34
CA ASN A 57 18.54 -5.75 -0.48
C ASN A 57 18.42 -6.39 0.91
N ASN A 58 17.24 -6.84 1.27
CA ASN A 58 16.97 -7.68 2.46
C ASN A 58 17.53 -7.12 3.78
N VAL A 59 17.38 -5.82 4.02
CA VAL A 59 17.71 -5.23 5.33
C VAL A 59 16.72 -5.76 6.36
N ARG A 60 17.23 -6.27 7.46
CA ARG A 60 16.42 -6.84 8.55
C ARG A 60 16.60 -6.02 9.81
N TYR A 61 15.50 -5.81 10.49
CA TYR A 61 15.42 -5.11 11.77
C TYR A 61 14.91 -6.05 12.83
N ASP A 62 15.48 -5.94 14.03
CA ASP A 62 14.98 -6.68 15.18
C ASP A 62 13.70 -6.02 15.71
N PHE A 63 12.67 -6.82 15.89
CA PHE A 63 11.41 -6.41 16.49
C PHE A 63 11.00 -7.50 17.49
N GLU A 64 11.20 -7.22 18.75
CA GLU A 64 11.06 -8.19 19.84
C GLU A 64 11.90 -9.46 19.58
N ASP A 65 11.26 -10.61 19.39
CA ASP A 65 11.88 -11.91 19.08
C ASP A 65 11.97 -12.20 17.56
N LEU A 66 11.53 -11.25 16.72
CA LEU A 66 11.46 -11.43 15.28
C LEU A 66 12.49 -10.58 14.53
N LYS A 67 12.86 -11.04 13.34
CA LYS A 67 13.64 -10.27 12.37
C LYS A 67 12.78 -9.98 11.15
N LEU A 68 12.37 -8.72 11.00
CA LEU A 68 11.48 -8.27 9.93
C LEU A 68 12.26 -7.54 8.84
N CYS A 69 11.87 -7.74 7.59
CA CYS A 69 12.43 -6.99 6.47
C CYS A 69 11.87 -5.57 6.44
N GLY A 70 12.73 -4.61 6.17
CA GLY A 70 12.34 -3.20 6.07
C GLY A 70 13.19 -2.43 5.06
N PHE A 71 12.89 -1.16 4.92
CA PHE A 71 13.63 -0.26 4.04
C PHE A 71 15.04 0.00 4.58
N LYS A 72 16.04 -0.01 3.69
CA LYS A 72 17.41 0.40 4.02
C LYS A 72 17.43 1.86 4.47
N GLU A 73 16.78 2.73 3.69
CA GLU A 73 16.67 4.17 3.96
C GLU A 73 15.31 4.49 4.62
N TYR A 74 15.01 3.80 5.75
CA TYR A 74 13.73 3.94 6.44
C TYR A 74 13.41 5.38 6.86
N ASP A 75 14.43 6.15 7.23
CA ASP A 75 14.26 7.55 7.65
C ASP A 75 13.72 8.42 6.50
N LYS A 76 14.26 8.25 5.30
CA LYS A 76 13.76 8.95 4.11
C LYS A 76 12.33 8.56 3.79
N TYR A 77 12.04 7.26 3.83
CA TYR A 77 10.69 6.74 3.61
C TYR A 77 9.70 7.31 4.63
N LEU A 78 10.00 7.24 5.91
CA LEU A 78 9.12 7.73 6.97
C LEU A 78 8.92 9.24 6.90
N LYS A 79 9.97 10.01 6.57
CA LYS A 79 9.85 11.46 6.34
C LYS A 79 8.96 11.80 5.16
N GLN A 80 9.06 11.06 4.05
CA GLN A 80 8.19 11.26 2.90
C GLN A 80 6.74 10.95 3.23
N MET A 81 6.47 9.88 3.98
CA MET A 81 5.12 9.46 4.34
C MET A 81 4.47 10.36 5.39
N TYR A 82 5.19 10.66 6.46
CA TYR A 82 4.64 11.23 7.69
C TYR A 82 5.26 12.57 8.10
N GLY A 83 6.28 13.06 7.37
CA GLY A 83 6.99 14.28 7.73
C GLY A 83 7.86 14.06 8.98
N VAL A 84 7.63 14.85 10.02
CA VAL A 84 8.33 14.72 11.31
C VAL A 84 7.72 13.55 12.11
N TYR A 85 8.01 12.32 11.68
CA TYR A 85 7.39 11.12 12.24
C TYR A 85 7.79 10.79 13.69
N MET A 86 8.90 11.35 14.19
CA MET A 86 9.33 11.19 15.59
C MET A 86 8.53 12.06 16.56
N GLN A 87 7.76 13.01 16.06
CA GLN A 87 6.89 13.85 16.87
C GLN A 87 5.49 13.26 16.87
N LEU A 88 4.96 12.97 18.04
CA LEU A 88 3.57 12.54 18.16
C LEU A 88 2.62 13.63 17.69
N PRO A 89 1.58 13.28 16.95
CA PRO A 89 0.55 14.24 16.58
C PRO A 89 -0.17 14.77 17.83
N PRO A 90 -0.77 15.96 17.79
CA PRO A 90 -1.59 16.47 18.87
C PRO A 90 -2.70 15.49 19.26
N ASP A 91 -3.10 15.45 20.52
CA ASP A 91 -4.05 14.47 21.07
C ASP A 91 -5.36 14.40 20.28
N ASN A 92 -5.84 15.53 19.75
CA ASN A 92 -7.04 15.59 18.91
C ASN A 92 -6.87 14.96 17.51
N GLN A 93 -5.65 14.63 17.11
CA GLN A 93 -5.32 13.96 15.84
C GLN A 93 -4.89 12.51 16.02
N GLN A 94 -4.77 12.04 17.26
CA GLN A 94 -4.46 10.65 17.58
C GLN A 94 -5.71 9.79 17.48
N VAL A 95 -6.06 9.41 16.24
CA VAL A 95 -7.25 8.59 15.97
C VAL A 95 -6.82 7.16 15.70
N ALA A 96 -7.34 6.23 16.49
CA ALA A 96 -7.18 4.80 16.22
C ALA A 96 -8.04 4.40 15.01
N HIS A 97 -7.49 3.52 14.17
CA HIS A 97 -8.24 2.95 13.04
C HIS A 97 -9.18 1.80 13.46
N VAL A 98 -9.14 1.43 14.72
CA VAL A 98 -9.93 0.34 15.28
C VAL A 98 -10.80 0.89 16.40
N ASP A 99 -12.13 0.87 16.19
CA ASP A 99 -13.07 1.41 17.17
C ASP A 99 -13.33 0.44 18.34
N ASN A 100 -13.19 -0.89 18.10
CA ASN A 100 -13.44 -1.90 19.13
C ASN A 100 -12.46 -3.08 18.99
N VAL A 101 -11.74 -3.38 20.04
CA VAL A 101 -10.92 -4.58 20.17
C VAL A 101 -11.58 -5.52 21.15
N TYR A 102 -12.04 -6.68 20.68
CA TYR A 102 -12.58 -7.73 21.53
C TYR A 102 -11.45 -8.73 21.80
N LEU A 103 -11.05 -8.84 23.07
CA LEU A 103 -10.21 -9.94 23.54
C LEU A 103 -11.07 -11.18 23.66
N ARG A 104 -10.68 -12.26 23.00
CA ARG A 104 -11.29 -13.58 23.18
C ARG A 104 -10.62 -14.37 24.28
#